data_60d0b0793f570a1cc93e6265744f119d
#
_entry.id   60d0b0793f570a1cc93e6265744f119d
#
_cell.length_a   1.000
_cell.length_b   1.000
_cell.length_c   1.000
_cell.angle_alpha   90.00
_cell.angle_beta   90.00
_cell.angle_gamma   90.00
#
_symmetry.space_group_name_H-M   'P 1'
#
loop_
_entity.id
_entity.type
_entity.pdbx_description
1 polymer ?
#
loop_
_entity_poly.entity_id
_entity_poly.type
_entity_poly.pdbx_seq_one_letter_code
_entity_poly.pdbx_strand_id
1 'polypeptide(L)'
;MELFLSILFIIFIISIIIQLFYVLYFFVRFAVYKPTQTTFNEPISIIVCARNEAENIAIFLPLLLEQIYGDFEVILVDDQSKDNTEYVLKALKPKYQNLKVVKIEQHVKHGVGKKFALSLGIKVARSEER
;
A
#
# COMPACT_ATOMS: atom_id res chain seq x y z
N MET A 1 44.37 38.99 -16.03
CA MET A 1 44.13 37.54 -16.13
C MET A 1 44.10 36.91 -14.77
N GLU A 2 45.05 37.21 -13.92
CA GLU A 2 45.17 36.63 -12.54
C GLU A 2 43.98 37.02 -11.64
N LEU A 3 43.54 38.26 -11.66
CA LEU A 3 42.39 38.74 -10.88
C LEU A 3 41.11 37.97 -11.24
N PHE A 4 40.87 37.70 -12.51
CA PHE A 4 39.73 36.97 -13.01
C PHE A 4 39.74 35.50 -12.54
N LEU A 5 40.90 34.86 -12.60
CA LEU A 5 41.10 33.48 -12.10
C LEU A 5 40.89 33.39 -10.59
N SER A 6 41.36 34.38 -9.83
CA SER A 6 41.13 34.44 -8.37
C SER A 6 39.66 34.56 -8.00
N ILE A 7 38.91 35.40 -8.74
CA ILE A 7 37.45 35.53 -8.52
C ILE A 7 36.73 34.23 -8.82
N LEU A 8 37.03 33.57 -9.92
CA LEU A 8 36.44 32.27 -10.24
C LEU A 8 36.74 31.23 -9.17
N PHE A 9 37.98 31.19 -8.65
CA PHE A 9 38.34 30.27 -7.59
C PHE A 9 37.58 30.55 -6.30
N ILE A 10 37.38 31.81 -5.93
CA ILE A 10 36.57 32.15 -4.74
C ILE A 10 35.12 31.71 -4.92
N ILE A 11 34.52 31.96 -6.08
CA ILE A 11 33.13 31.55 -6.39
C ILE A 11 33.01 30.01 -6.30
N PHE A 12 34.01 29.28 -6.81
CA PHE A 12 34.04 27.83 -6.75
C PHE A 12 34.09 27.32 -5.30
N ILE A 13 34.95 27.88 -4.45
CA ILE A 13 35.02 27.53 -3.03
C ILE A 13 33.68 27.80 -2.30
N ILE A 14 33.08 28.96 -2.55
CA ILE A 14 31.77 29.31 -1.97
C ILE A 14 30.70 28.28 -2.38
N SER A 15 30.68 27.88 -3.64
CA SER A 15 29.76 26.87 -4.15
C SER A 15 29.93 25.53 -3.44
N ILE A 16 31.15 25.08 -3.25
CA ILE A 16 31.44 23.84 -2.50
C ILE A 16 30.94 23.93 -1.05
N ILE A 17 31.20 25.05 -0.38
CA ILE A 17 30.75 25.24 1.02
C ILE A 17 29.23 25.19 1.12
N ILE A 18 28.51 25.85 0.21
CA ILE A 18 27.05 25.83 0.16
C ILE A 18 26.55 24.40 -0.08
N GLN A 19 27.14 23.68 -1.02
CA GLN A 19 26.75 22.32 -1.34
C GLN A 19 26.98 21.34 -0.15
N LEU A 20 28.13 21.47 0.53
CA LEU A 20 28.44 20.70 1.72
C LEU A 20 27.46 20.99 2.86
N PHE A 21 27.11 22.27 3.05
CA PHE A 21 26.12 22.65 4.04
C PHE A 21 24.74 22.01 3.77
N TYR A 22 24.26 22.02 2.52
CA TYR A 22 23.02 21.37 2.14
C TYR A 22 23.06 19.87 2.38
N VAL A 23 24.12 19.20 1.95
CA VAL A 23 24.27 17.76 2.14
C VAL A 23 24.25 17.40 3.63
N LEU A 24 25.04 18.08 4.45
CA LEU A 24 25.11 17.86 5.90
C LEU A 24 23.75 18.14 6.56
N TYR A 25 23.08 19.24 6.20
CA TYR A 25 21.77 19.59 6.74
C TYR A 25 20.74 18.50 6.48
N PHE A 26 20.64 18.00 5.25
CA PHE A 26 19.71 16.93 4.92
C PHE A 26 20.08 15.61 5.61
N PHE A 27 21.34 15.23 5.63
CA PHE A 27 21.79 14.00 6.29
C PHE A 27 21.53 14.03 7.80
N VAL A 28 21.84 15.14 8.46
CA VAL A 28 21.59 15.29 9.89
C VAL A 28 20.10 15.25 10.17
N ARG A 29 19.28 15.92 9.38
CA ARG A 29 17.83 15.91 9.54
C ARG A 29 17.23 14.50 9.35
N PHE A 30 17.76 13.73 8.40
CA PHE A 30 17.35 12.33 8.22
C PHE A 30 17.81 11.43 9.37
N ALA A 31 19.04 11.60 9.85
CA ALA A 31 19.58 10.80 10.94
C ALA A 31 18.89 11.04 12.28
N VAL A 32 18.40 12.27 12.50
CA VAL A 32 17.69 12.67 13.75
C VAL A 32 16.18 12.46 13.62
N TYR A 33 15.67 12.14 12.44
CA TYR A 33 14.25 11.91 12.24
C TYR A 33 13.79 10.66 13.02
N LYS A 34 13.07 10.89 14.08
CA LYS A 34 12.35 9.82 14.80
C LYS A 34 10.92 9.81 14.28
N PRO A 35 10.48 8.74 13.62
CA PRO A 35 9.07 8.63 13.26
C PRO A 35 8.25 8.68 14.54
N THR A 36 7.31 9.60 14.60
CA THR A 36 6.32 9.63 15.69
C THR A 36 5.51 8.35 15.54
N GLN A 37 5.64 7.45 16.50
CA GLN A 37 4.78 6.28 16.58
C GLN A 37 3.40 6.77 17.03
N THR A 38 2.62 7.24 16.08
CA THR A 38 1.19 7.40 16.28
C THR A 38 0.61 5.98 16.21
N THR A 39 0.19 5.47 17.35
CA THR A 39 -0.66 4.28 17.40
C THR A 39 -2.00 4.68 16.79
N PHE A 40 -2.10 4.62 15.46
CA PHE A 40 -3.40 4.70 14.79
C PHE A 40 -4.16 3.43 15.15
N ASN A 41 -5.20 3.60 15.94
CA ASN A 41 -6.07 2.51 16.36
C ASN A 41 -7.44 2.60 15.66
N GLU A 42 -7.49 3.35 14.56
CA GLU A 42 -8.70 3.47 13.77
C GLU A 42 -8.93 2.21 12.95
N PRO A 43 -10.15 1.73 12.87
CA PRO A 43 -10.47 0.56 12.05
C PRO A 43 -10.18 0.83 10.58
N ILE A 44 -9.51 -0.11 9.93
CA ILE A 44 -9.20 -0.02 8.49
C ILE A 44 -9.79 -1.19 7.72
N SER A 45 -10.21 -0.91 6.48
CA SER A 45 -10.63 -1.94 5.53
C SER A 45 -9.66 -1.99 4.37
N ILE A 46 -9.02 -3.15 4.17
CA ILE A 46 -8.09 -3.40 3.07
C ILE A 46 -8.85 -4.11 1.96
N ILE A 47 -8.94 -3.49 0.78
CA ILE A 47 -9.66 -4.06 -0.36
C ILE A 47 -8.67 -4.66 -1.34
N VAL A 48 -8.80 -5.95 -1.60
CA VAL A 48 -7.98 -6.71 -2.54
C VAL A 48 -8.86 -7.19 -3.68
N CYS A 49 -8.58 -6.74 -4.91
CA CYS A 49 -9.26 -7.23 -6.11
C CYS A 49 -8.36 -8.27 -6.78
N ALA A 50 -8.90 -9.46 -6.98
CA ALA A 50 -8.17 -10.58 -7.58
C ALA A 50 -8.95 -11.19 -8.75
N ARG A 51 -8.20 -11.72 -9.72
CA ARG A 51 -8.74 -12.49 -10.83
C ARG A 51 -7.71 -13.49 -11.30
N ASN A 52 -8.00 -14.78 -11.18
CA ASN A 52 -7.11 -15.89 -11.52
C ASN A 52 -5.76 -15.81 -10.77
N GLU A 53 -5.82 -15.60 -9.45
CA GLU A 53 -4.64 -15.40 -8.61
C GLU A 53 -4.55 -16.45 -7.49
N ALA A 54 -4.99 -17.70 -7.77
CA ALA A 54 -5.07 -18.76 -6.75
C ALA A 54 -3.77 -18.98 -5.99
N GLU A 55 -2.63 -19.04 -6.69
CA GLU A 55 -1.31 -19.28 -6.09
C GLU A 55 -0.87 -18.11 -5.22
N ASN A 56 -1.00 -16.88 -5.73
CA ASN A 56 -0.63 -15.68 -5.00
C ASN A 56 -1.49 -15.48 -3.76
N ILE A 57 -2.79 -15.73 -3.86
CA ILE A 57 -3.73 -15.66 -2.74
C ILE A 57 -3.37 -16.68 -1.66
N ALA A 58 -3.04 -17.91 -2.04
CA ALA A 58 -2.67 -18.95 -1.10
C ALA A 58 -1.42 -18.58 -0.27
N ILE A 59 -0.46 -17.89 -0.88
CA ILE A 59 0.80 -17.51 -0.24
C ILE A 59 0.68 -16.18 0.52
N PHE A 60 0.13 -15.13 -0.11
CA PHE A 60 0.23 -13.77 0.41
C PHE A 60 -0.96 -13.33 1.25
N LEU A 61 -2.16 -13.89 1.02
CA LEU A 61 -3.34 -13.50 1.78
C LEU A 61 -3.23 -13.86 3.27
N PRO A 62 -2.71 -15.04 3.68
CA PRO A 62 -2.45 -15.32 5.10
C PRO A 62 -1.51 -14.31 5.75
N LEU A 63 -0.42 -13.93 5.08
CA LEU A 63 0.53 -12.94 5.59
C LEU A 63 -0.12 -11.57 5.81
N LEU A 64 -1.07 -11.18 4.96
CA LEU A 64 -1.83 -9.96 5.11
C LEU A 64 -2.81 -10.04 6.29
N LEU A 65 -3.47 -11.18 6.46
CA LEU A 65 -4.47 -11.42 7.51
C LEU A 65 -3.87 -11.54 8.91
N GLU A 66 -2.59 -11.91 8.99
CA GLU A 66 -1.82 -12.09 10.23
C GLU A 66 -1.05 -10.83 10.65
N GLN A 67 -1.28 -9.69 10.01
CA GLN A 67 -0.63 -8.44 10.39
C GLN A 67 -1.04 -8.00 11.79
N ILE A 68 -0.06 -7.50 12.55
CA ILE A 68 -0.28 -6.96 13.89
C ILE A 68 -0.83 -5.53 13.75
N TYR A 69 -2.14 -5.42 13.65
CA TYR A 69 -2.87 -4.16 13.65
C TYR A 69 -4.12 -4.30 14.53
N GLY A 70 -4.57 -3.21 15.16
CA GLY A 70 -5.64 -3.26 16.17
C GLY A 70 -6.96 -3.79 15.63
N ASP A 71 -7.66 -3.00 14.81
CA ASP A 71 -8.95 -3.39 14.20
C ASP A 71 -8.87 -3.23 12.69
N PHE A 72 -8.80 -4.33 11.96
CA PHE A 72 -8.78 -4.32 10.51
C PHE A 72 -9.55 -5.50 9.91
N GLU A 73 -10.03 -5.28 8.69
CA GLU A 73 -10.62 -6.32 7.87
C GLU A 73 -10.01 -6.33 6.47
N VAL A 74 -9.99 -7.50 5.87
CA VAL A 74 -9.58 -7.67 4.47
C VAL A 74 -10.80 -8.10 3.66
N ILE A 75 -11.13 -7.31 2.62
CA ILE A 75 -12.22 -7.58 1.71
C ILE A 75 -11.61 -8.02 0.38
N LEU A 76 -11.66 -9.32 0.10
CA LEU A 76 -11.20 -9.85 -1.17
C LEU A 76 -12.38 -9.91 -2.14
N VAL A 77 -12.23 -9.21 -3.27
CA VAL A 77 -13.21 -9.20 -4.35
C VAL A 77 -12.69 -10.06 -5.49
N ASP A 78 -13.35 -11.19 -5.72
CA ASP A 78 -13.07 -12.10 -6.85
C ASP A 78 -13.79 -11.62 -8.11
N ASP A 79 -13.02 -11.10 -9.08
CA ASP A 79 -13.53 -10.61 -10.36
C ASP A 79 -13.62 -11.76 -11.37
N GLN A 80 -14.57 -12.69 -11.15
CA GLN A 80 -14.91 -13.77 -12.08
C GLN A 80 -13.71 -14.70 -12.40
N SER A 81 -12.98 -15.13 -11.39
CA SER A 81 -11.90 -16.11 -11.55
C SER A 81 -12.42 -17.43 -12.13
N LYS A 82 -11.59 -18.07 -12.96
CA LYS A 82 -11.88 -19.36 -13.61
C LYS A 82 -10.92 -20.46 -13.16
N ASP A 83 -9.94 -20.11 -12.33
CA ASP A 83 -8.96 -21.00 -11.73
C ASP A 83 -9.40 -21.52 -10.35
N ASN A 84 -8.44 -22.03 -9.57
CA ASN A 84 -8.70 -22.54 -8.22
C ASN A 84 -8.86 -21.43 -7.15
N THR A 85 -8.98 -20.15 -7.53
CA THR A 85 -9.11 -19.02 -6.58
C THR A 85 -10.27 -19.26 -5.60
N GLU A 86 -11.43 -19.67 -6.08
CA GLU A 86 -12.60 -19.92 -5.23
C GLU A 86 -12.34 -21.02 -4.19
N TYR A 87 -11.64 -22.08 -4.59
CA TYR A 87 -11.29 -23.17 -3.68
C TYR A 87 -10.36 -22.71 -2.55
N VAL A 88 -9.34 -21.94 -2.91
CA VAL A 88 -8.39 -21.36 -1.94
C VAL A 88 -9.12 -20.43 -0.96
N LEU A 89 -10.00 -19.56 -1.44
CA LEU A 89 -10.77 -18.66 -0.59
C LEU A 89 -11.73 -19.38 0.35
N LYS A 90 -12.39 -20.46 -0.12
CA LYS A 90 -13.23 -21.31 0.74
C LYS A 90 -12.44 -21.99 1.85
N ALA A 91 -11.18 -22.33 1.61
CA ALA A 91 -10.30 -22.94 2.61
C ALA A 91 -9.77 -21.93 3.65
N LEU A 92 -9.57 -20.65 3.24
CA LEU A 92 -9.05 -19.60 4.10
C LEU A 92 -10.14 -18.93 4.95
N LYS A 93 -11.32 -18.69 4.39
CA LYS A 93 -12.43 -17.97 5.05
C LYS A 93 -12.78 -18.47 6.46
N PRO A 94 -12.86 -19.78 6.75
CA PRO A 94 -13.16 -20.27 8.10
C PRO A 94 -12.02 -20.08 9.10
N LYS A 95 -10.78 -19.85 8.64
CA LYS A 95 -9.60 -19.69 9.49
C LYS A 95 -9.42 -18.25 9.96
N TYR A 96 -9.92 -17.26 9.19
CA TYR A 96 -9.68 -15.84 9.42
C TYR A 96 -11.00 -15.08 9.52
N GLN A 97 -11.34 -14.60 10.72
CA GLN A 97 -12.58 -13.85 10.98
C GLN A 97 -12.58 -12.46 10.36
N ASN A 98 -11.39 -11.89 10.15
CA ASN A 98 -11.18 -10.60 9.50
C ASN A 98 -11.18 -10.66 7.97
N LEU A 99 -11.46 -11.85 7.36
CA LEU A 99 -11.56 -12.00 5.90
C LEU A 99 -13.02 -11.97 5.44
N LYS A 100 -13.35 -11.01 4.59
CA LYS A 100 -14.60 -10.98 3.83
C LYS A 100 -14.30 -11.31 2.36
N VAL A 101 -15.13 -12.17 1.78
CA VAL A 101 -15.00 -12.56 0.36
C VAL A 101 -16.26 -12.12 -0.38
N VAL A 102 -16.06 -11.35 -1.43
CA VAL A 102 -17.11 -10.88 -2.34
C VAL A 102 -16.84 -11.45 -3.73
N LYS A 103 -17.81 -12.16 -4.30
CA LYS A 103 -17.71 -12.72 -5.64
C LYS A 103 -18.57 -11.94 -6.61
N ILE A 104 -17.99 -11.55 -7.74
CA ILE A 104 -18.73 -10.90 -8.83
C ILE A 104 -19.27 -11.99 -9.75
N GLU A 105 -20.60 -12.10 -9.84
CA GLU A 105 -21.26 -13.04 -10.75
C GLU A 105 -21.22 -12.56 -12.20
N GLN A 106 -21.14 -13.51 -13.14
CA GLN A 106 -21.00 -13.22 -14.59
C GLN A 106 -22.20 -12.49 -15.21
N HIS A 107 -23.34 -12.42 -14.52
CA HIS A 107 -24.57 -11.84 -15.04
C HIS A 107 -24.68 -10.31 -14.88
N VAL A 108 -23.71 -9.66 -14.26
CA VAL A 108 -23.71 -8.21 -14.11
C VAL A 108 -23.32 -7.56 -15.43
N LYS A 109 -24.30 -7.20 -16.25
CA LYS A 109 -24.16 -6.64 -17.60
C LYS A 109 -23.38 -5.31 -17.69
N HIS A 110 -23.14 -4.61 -16.58
CA HIS A 110 -22.59 -3.27 -16.56
C HIS A 110 -21.51 -3.18 -15.46
N GLY A 111 -20.29 -3.57 -15.74
CA GLY A 111 -19.21 -3.36 -14.78
C GLY A 111 -18.21 -4.50 -14.71
N VAL A 112 -17.63 -4.85 -15.84
CA VAL A 112 -16.48 -5.77 -15.87
C VAL A 112 -15.23 -4.92 -15.72
N GLY A 113 -14.41 -5.25 -14.72
CA GLY A 113 -13.08 -4.69 -14.56
C GLY A 113 -12.74 -4.20 -13.14
N LYS A 114 -11.46 -3.92 -12.95
CA LYS A 114 -10.87 -3.58 -11.66
C LYS A 114 -11.58 -2.42 -10.93
N LYS A 115 -12.06 -1.40 -11.66
CA LYS A 115 -12.78 -0.26 -11.06
C LYS A 115 -14.11 -0.69 -10.44
N PHE A 116 -14.85 -1.59 -11.10
CA PHE A 116 -16.10 -2.10 -10.58
C PHE A 116 -15.88 -3.00 -9.36
N ALA A 117 -14.91 -3.90 -9.42
CA ALA A 117 -14.53 -4.74 -8.30
C ALA A 117 -14.13 -3.90 -7.07
N LEU A 118 -13.33 -2.85 -7.28
CA LEU A 118 -12.93 -1.93 -6.22
C LEU A 118 -14.14 -1.19 -5.63
N SER A 119 -15.03 -0.65 -6.46
CA SER A 119 -16.24 0.06 -5.97
C SER A 119 -17.18 -0.85 -5.18
N LEU A 120 -17.24 -2.12 -5.53
CA LEU A 120 -18.00 -3.11 -4.78
C LEU A 120 -17.35 -3.42 -3.43
N GLY A 121 -16.03 -3.58 -3.40
CA GLY A 121 -15.26 -3.75 -2.16
C GLY A 121 -15.46 -2.57 -1.20
N ILE A 122 -15.40 -1.34 -1.71
CA ILE A 122 -15.65 -0.12 -0.93
C ILE A 122 -17.04 -0.15 -0.29
N LYS A 123 -18.09 -0.49 -1.03
CA LYS A 123 -19.47 -0.58 -0.49
C LYS A 123 -19.65 -1.62 0.61
N VAL A 124 -18.79 -2.62 0.67
CA VAL A 124 -18.82 -3.68 1.69
C VAL A 124 -17.93 -3.33 2.89
N ALA A 125 -17.11 -2.31 2.75
CA ALA A 125 -16.15 -1.91 3.77
C ALA A 125 -16.85 -1.29 4.99
N ARG A 126 -16.55 -1.82 6.17
CA ARG A 126 -17.08 -1.36 7.46
C ARG A 126 -16.58 0.03 7.83
N SER A 127 -15.39 0.43 7.37
CA SER A 127 -14.78 1.72 7.68
C SER A 127 -15.51 2.92 7.07
N GLU A 128 -16.38 2.70 6.05
CA GLU A 128 -17.16 3.77 5.42
C GLU A 128 -18.49 4.09 6.15
N GLU A 129 -18.90 3.27 7.11
CA GLU A 129 -20.16 3.45 7.83
C GLU A 129 -20.07 4.41 9.03
N ARG A 130 -18.98 5.23 9.12
CA ARG A 130 -18.77 6.17 10.23
C ARG A 130 -18.74 7.62 9.79
#